data_cee66507ddc5a79037f265ed93a918ad
#
_entry.id   cee66507ddc5a79037f265ed93a918ad
#
_cell.length_a   1.000
_cell.length_b   1.000
_cell.length_c   1.000
_cell.angle_alpha   90.00
_cell.angle_beta   90.00
_cell.angle_gamma   90.00
#
_symmetry.space_group_name_H-M   'P 1'
#
loop_
_entity.id
_entity.type
_entity.pdbx_description
1 polymer ?
#
loop_
_entity_poly.entity_id
_entity_poly.type
_entity_poly.pdbx_seq_one_letter_code
_entity_poly.pdbx_strand_id
1 'polypeptide(L)'
;MPDAKDVILKHIAAVNDRDSDADPWAADAEIVAPGGRASGRDDVIGFLSVFHEAFPDLRLEIKQLLSDGPGAAAEGTLTGTHDGVLHTPNGDVAPTGRAVVLRWAAVYVTDGDTLKSEHLFFDQMDFLGQLGLLPG
;
A
#
# COMPACT_ATOMS: atom_id res chain seq x y z
N MET A 1 22.46 -11.09 -7.63
CA MET A 1 21.28 -10.27 -8.05
C MET A 1 20.17 -10.46 -7.04
N PRO A 2 19.58 -9.37 -6.54
CA PRO A 2 18.41 -9.52 -5.68
C PRO A 2 17.26 -10.19 -6.44
N ASP A 3 16.60 -11.12 -5.77
CA ASP A 3 15.37 -11.72 -6.29
C ASP A 3 14.23 -10.68 -6.12
N ALA A 4 13.24 -10.73 -7.00
CA ALA A 4 12.06 -9.88 -6.87
C ALA A 4 11.43 -10.02 -5.48
N LYS A 5 11.37 -11.22 -4.91
CA LYS A 5 10.86 -11.42 -3.55
C LYS A 5 11.59 -10.57 -2.51
N ASP A 6 12.92 -10.47 -2.61
CA ASP A 6 13.72 -9.70 -1.65
C ASP A 6 13.36 -8.21 -1.72
N VAL A 7 13.13 -7.70 -2.94
CA VAL A 7 12.72 -6.31 -3.14
C VAL A 7 11.36 -6.06 -2.50
N ILE A 8 10.41 -6.97 -2.69
CA ILE A 8 9.06 -6.82 -2.13
C ILE A 8 9.09 -6.91 -0.60
N LEU A 9 9.85 -7.84 -0.04
CA LEU A 9 9.98 -7.95 1.42
C LEU A 9 10.60 -6.68 2.02
N LYS A 10 11.58 -6.09 1.33
CA LYS A 10 12.16 -4.82 1.75
C LYS A 10 11.13 -3.68 1.71
N HIS A 11 10.31 -3.64 0.66
CA HIS A 11 9.23 -2.66 0.54
C HIS A 11 8.23 -2.79 1.70
N ILE A 12 7.75 -4.00 1.98
CA ILE A 12 6.79 -4.24 3.07
C ILE A 12 7.40 -3.84 4.43
N ALA A 13 8.65 -4.18 4.66
CA ALA A 13 9.35 -3.79 5.90
C ALA A 13 9.43 -2.26 6.02
N ALA A 14 9.76 -1.56 4.94
CA ALA A 14 9.84 -0.10 4.93
C ALA A 14 8.47 0.53 5.24
N VAL A 15 7.39 0.00 4.67
CA VAL A 15 6.03 0.47 4.97
C VAL A 15 5.71 0.27 6.44
N ASN A 16 5.98 -0.92 6.98
CA ASN A 16 5.70 -1.23 8.38
C ASN A 16 6.55 -0.39 9.35
N ASP A 17 7.77 -0.08 8.98
CA ASP A 17 8.69 0.73 9.80
C ASP A 17 8.48 2.23 9.58
N ARG A 18 7.62 2.63 8.66
CA ARG A 18 7.40 4.03 8.24
C ARG A 18 8.70 4.72 7.82
N ASP A 19 9.57 3.94 7.16
CA ASP A 19 10.87 4.42 6.70
C ASP A 19 10.84 4.52 5.17
N SER A 20 10.32 5.65 4.67
CA SER A 20 10.18 5.86 3.24
C SER A 20 11.53 5.93 2.52
N ASP A 21 12.59 6.34 3.22
CA ASP A 21 13.93 6.39 2.63
C ASP A 21 14.46 4.98 2.33
N ALA A 22 14.05 3.99 3.11
CA ALA A 22 14.45 2.59 2.91
C ALA A 22 13.56 1.87 1.87
N ASP A 23 12.44 2.46 1.47
CA ASP A 23 11.52 1.84 0.51
C ASP A 23 12.18 1.84 -0.88
N PRO A 24 12.31 0.67 -1.54
CA PRO A 24 13.14 0.53 -2.73
C PRO A 24 12.51 1.05 -4.03
N TRP A 25 11.62 2.02 -3.97
CA TRP A 25 11.00 2.60 -5.16
C TRP A 25 12.03 3.21 -6.10
N ALA A 26 11.91 2.89 -7.39
CA ALA A 26 12.70 3.53 -8.44
C ALA A 26 12.29 5.00 -8.61
N ALA A 27 13.19 5.82 -9.17
CA ALA A 27 12.91 7.23 -9.41
C ALA A 27 11.69 7.45 -10.30
N ASP A 28 11.46 6.54 -11.26
CA ASP A 28 10.35 6.58 -12.22
C ASP A 28 9.25 5.57 -11.90
N ALA A 29 9.13 5.16 -10.66
CA ALA A 29 8.17 4.16 -10.23
C ALA A 29 6.73 4.64 -10.41
N GLU A 30 5.80 3.68 -10.49
CA GLU A 30 4.37 3.99 -10.46
C GLU A 30 3.61 3.04 -9.55
N ILE A 31 2.53 3.53 -8.98
CA ILE A 31 1.54 2.73 -8.27
C ILE A 31 0.17 2.99 -8.86
N VAL A 32 -0.61 1.92 -9.04
CA VAL A 32 -2.02 2.00 -9.43
C VAL A 32 -2.81 1.23 -8.38
N ALA A 33 -3.83 1.87 -7.82
CA ALA A 33 -4.63 1.29 -6.75
C ALA A 33 -6.09 1.69 -6.94
N PRO A 34 -7.03 1.01 -6.27
CA PRO A 34 -8.40 1.49 -6.25
C PRO A 34 -8.45 2.94 -5.75
N GLY A 35 -9.07 3.80 -6.53
CA GLY A 35 -9.24 5.21 -6.17
C GLY A 35 -8.07 6.12 -6.49
N GLY A 36 -6.95 5.62 -7.06
CA GLY A 36 -5.87 6.51 -7.39
C GLY A 36 -4.66 5.87 -8.04
N ARG A 37 -3.77 6.74 -8.51
CA ARG A 37 -2.48 6.35 -9.08
C ARG A 37 -1.47 7.47 -8.84
N ALA A 38 -0.20 7.11 -8.84
CA ALA A 38 0.88 8.07 -8.70
C ALA A 38 2.08 7.62 -9.53
N SER A 39 2.85 8.57 -10.04
CA SER A 39 4.05 8.34 -10.84
C SER A 39 5.21 9.15 -10.30
N GLY A 40 6.40 8.53 -10.27
CA GLY A 40 7.60 9.10 -9.68
C GLY A 40 7.69 8.76 -8.19
N ARG A 41 8.93 8.54 -7.71
CA ARG A 41 9.18 8.08 -6.34
C ARG A 41 8.50 8.97 -5.29
N ASP A 42 8.65 10.28 -5.41
CA ASP A 42 8.11 11.19 -4.39
C ASP A 42 6.59 11.14 -4.34
N ASP A 43 5.94 11.11 -5.51
CA ASP A 43 4.48 11.03 -5.59
C ASP A 43 3.95 9.68 -5.10
N VAL A 44 4.68 8.59 -5.39
CA VAL A 44 4.30 7.26 -4.90
C VAL A 44 4.39 7.22 -3.37
N ILE A 45 5.45 7.75 -2.79
CA ILE A 45 5.61 7.82 -1.34
C ILE A 45 4.53 8.71 -0.73
N GLY A 46 4.21 9.84 -1.37
CA GLY A 46 3.11 10.70 -0.95
C GLY A 46 1.76 9.99 -0.95
N PHE A 47 1.51 9.17 -1.98
CA PHE A 47 0.29 8.37 -2.07
C PHE A 47 0.19 7.38 -0.90
N LEU A 48 1.28 6.68 -0.57
CA LEU A 48 1.30 5.73 0.54
C LEU A 48 1.17 6.44 1.89
N SER A 49 1.71 7.66 2.01
CA SER A 49 1.65 8.41 3.26
C SER A 49 0.23 8.78 3.67
N VAL A 50 -0.70 8.86 2.72
CA VAL A 50 -2.12 9.09 3.00
C VAL A 50 -2.67 7.99 3.91
N PHE A 51 -2.29 6.75 3.67
CA PHE A 51 -2.72 5.61 4.50
C PHE A 51 -2.05 5.63 5.86
N HIS A 52 -0.77 6.00 5.94
CA HIS A 52 -0.07 6.13 7.22
C HIS A 52 -0.67 7.23 8.10
N GLU A 53 -1.08 8.34 7.50
CA GLU A 53 -1.73 9.42 8.23
C GLU A 53 -3.09 9.00 8.77
N ALA A 54 -3.89 8.33 7.94
CA ALA A 54 -5.23 7.87 8.32
C ALA A 54 -5.17 6.74 9.36
N PHE A 55 -4.17 5.87 9.25
CA PHE A 55 -4.00 4.70 10.12
C PHE A 55 -2.60 4.74 10.75
N PRO A 56 -2.43 5.48 11.88
CA PRO A 56 -1.11 5.60 12.50
C PRO A 56 -0.48 4.27 12.93
N ASP A 57 -1.29 3.25 13.16
CA ASP A 57 -0.86 1.90 13.53
C ASP A 57 -0.92 0.92 12.35
N LEU A 58 -0.95 1.41 11.12
CA LEU A 58 -1.03 0.57 9.91
C LEU A 58 0.08 -0.48 9.89
N ARG A 59 -0.32 -1.72 9.58
CA ARG A 59 0.61 -2.82 9.41
C ARG A 59 0.17 -3.69 8.25
N LEU A 60 1.13 -4.04 7.39
CA LEU A 60 0.94 -5.01 6.31
C LEU A 60 1.51 -6.35 6.72
N GLU A 61 0.77 -7.42 6.44
CA GLU A 61 1.23 -8.78 6.62
C GLU A 61 1.07 -9.53 5.31
N ILE A 62 2.16 -10.17 4.84
CA ILE A 62 2.12 -11.00 3.63
C ILE A 62 1.68 -12.40 4.01
N LYS A 63 0.68 -12.92 3.32
CA LYS A 63 0.21 -14.30 3.44
C LYS A 63 0.82 -15.19 2.38
N GLN A 64 1.04 -14.67 1.17
CA GLN A 64 1.66 -15.40 0.07
C GLN A 64 2.44 -14.44 -0.81
N LEU A 65 3.64 -14.86 -1.22
CA LEU A 65 4.50 -14.08 -2.10
C LEU A 65 5.11 -15.01 -3.14
N LEU A 66 4.85 -14.72 -4.42
CA LEU A 66 5.34 -15.49 -5.56
C LEU A 66 6.17 -14.57 -6.44
N SER A 67 7.16 -15.14 -7.15
CA SER A 67 7.94 -14.36 -8.11
C SER A 67 8.26 -15.19 -9.34
N ASP A 68 8.43 -14.49 -10.46
CA ASP A 68 8.85 -15.05 -11.74
C ASP A 68 9.68 -13.98 -12.46
N GLY A 69 10.99 -14.17 -12.51
CA GLY A 69 11.89 -13.16 -13.06
C GLY A 69 11.75 -11.83 -12.30
N PRO A 70 11.57 -10.70 -13.03
CA PRO A 70 11.40 -9.40 -12.40
C PRO A 70 9.99 -9.17 -11.83
N GLY A 71 9.05 -10.08 -12.13
CA GLY A 71 7.68 -9.97 -11.66
C GLY A 71 7.47 -10.64 -10.31
N ALA A 72 6.57 -10.10 -9.50
CA ALA A 72 6.16 -10.71 -8.25
C ALA A 72 4.68 -10.42 -7.99
N ALA A 73 4.06 -11.30 -7.20
CA ALA A 73 2.69 -11.10 -6.75
C ALA A 73 2.59 -11.49 -5.28
N ALA A 74 1.83 -10.72 -4.54
CA ALA A 74 1.62 -10.98 -3.12
C ALA A 74 0.16 -10.83 -2.77
N GLU A 75 -0.26 -11.55 -1.74
CA GLU A 75 -1.52 -11.28 -1.06
C GLU A 75 -1.29 -11.22 0.44
N GLY A 76 -2.13 -10.47 1.13
CA GLY A 76 -1.99 -10.32 2.55
C GLY A 76 -3.13 -9.54 3.17
N THR A 77 -2.88 -9.03 4.37
CA THR A 77 -3.81 -8.20 5.10
C THR A 77 -3.18 -6.87 5.49
N LEU A 78 -4.00 -5.84 5.54
CA LEU A 78 -3.69 -4.55 6.12
C LEU A 78 -4.55 -4.40 7.37
N THR A 79 -3.92 -4.09 8.50
CA THR A 79 -4.64 -3.79 9.73
C THR A 79 -4.32 -2.37 10.17
N GLY A 80 -5.24 -1.74 10.86
CA GLY A 80 -5.05 -0.41 11.41
C GLY A 80 -6.31 0.13 12.02
N THR A 81 -6.16 1.23 12.75
CA THR A 81 -7.27 1.96 13.35
C THR A 81 -7.34 3.35 12.73
N HIS A 82 -8.53 3.74 12.29
CA HIS A 82 -8.75 5.02 11.62
C HIS A 82 -8.76 6.16 12.64
N ASP A 83 -7.59 6.55 13.09
CA ASP A 83 -7.40 7.59 14.11
C ASP A 83 -6.88 8.91 13.53
N GLY A 84 -6.55 8.97 12.24
CA GLY A 84 -6.13 10.17 11.53
C GLY A 84 -7.08 10.52 10.39
N VAL A 85 -6.88 11.69 9.80
CA VAL A 85 -7.70 12.14 8.66
C VAL A 85 -7.35 11.31 7.43
N LEU A 86 -8.37 10.80 6.74
CA LEU A 86 -8.20 10.13 5.45
C LEU A 86 -8.50 11.13 4.33
N HIS A 87 -7.47 11.49 3.57
CA HIS A 87 -7.61 12.37 2.41
C HIS A 87 -8.04 11.54 1.21
N THR A 88 -9.15 11.93 0.58
CA THR A 88 -9.67 11.26 -0.62
C THR A 88 -9.90 12.29 -1.73
N PRO A 89 -10.01 11.85 -3.00
CA PRO A 89 -10.37 12.76 -4.09
C PRO A 89 -11.72 13.46 -3.90
N ASN A 90 -12.60 12.88 -3.09
CA ASN A 90 -13.93 13.44 -2.81
C ASN A 90 -13.97 14.27 -1.52
N GLY A 91 -12.82 14.52 -0.90
CA GLY A 91 -12.71 15.28 0.34
C GLY A 91 -12.12 14.48 1.48
N ASP A 92 -11.96 15.15 2.61
CA ASP A 92 -11.35 14.55 3.80
C ASP A 92 -12.40 13.81 4.61
N VAL A 93 -12.01 12.65 5.15
CA VAL A 93 -12.83 11.87 6.08
C VAL A 93 -12.21 11.99 7.46
N ALA A 94 -12.98 12.53 8.41
CA ALA A 94 -12.54 12.65 9.79
C ALA A 94 -12.34 11.26 10.41
N PRO A 95 -11.45 11.13 11.42
CA PRO A 95 -11.22 9.84 12.07
C PRO A 95 -12.50 9.21 12.58
N THR A 96 -12.72 7.93 12.24
CA THR A 96 -13.90 7.18 12.70
C THR A 96 -13.62 6.38 13.97
N GLY A 97 -12.35 6.18 14.31
CA GLY A 97 -11.94 5.32 15.42
C GLY A 97 -12.14 3.83 15.17
N ARG A 98 -12.55 3.45 13.94
CA ARG A 98 -12.83 2.05 13.62
C ARG A 98 -11.58 1.31 13.22
N ALA A 99 -11.46 0.06 13.65
CA ALA A 99 -10.39 -0.84 13.22
C ALA A 99 -10.78 -1.49 11.89
N VAL A 100 -9.78 -1.69 11.03
CA VAL A 100 -9.97 -2.38 9.75
C VAL A 100 -9.05 -3.60 9.67
N VAL A 101 -9.53 -4.65 9.01
CA VAL A 101 -8.75 -5.79 8.56
C VAL A 101 -9.10 -5.96 7.08
N LEU A 102 -8.22 -5.48 6.21
CA LEU A 102 -8.48 -5.41 4.79
C LEU A 102 -7.59 -6.42 4.05
N ARG A 103 -8.19 -7.28 3.23
CA ARG A 103 -7.44 -8.16 2.35
C ARG A 103 -6.97 -7.37 1.13
N TRP A 104 -5.73 -7.60 0.74
CA TRP A 104 -5.17 -6.96 -0.45
C TRP A 104 -4.35 -7.96 -1.25
N ALA A 105 -4.20 -7.66 -2.53
CA ALA A 105 -3.26 -8.33 -3.40
C ALA A 105 -2.56 -7.29 -4.27
N ALA A 106 -1.34 -7.57 -4.69
CA ALA A 106 -0.61 -6.66 -5.55
C ALA A 106 0.26 -7.43 -6.54
N VAL A 107 0.42 -6.84 -7.72
CA VAL A 107 1.34 -7.34 -8.75
C VAL A 107 2.44 -6.31 -8.93
N TYR A 108 3.69 -6.77 -8.88
CA TYR A 108 4.88 -5.92 -8.87
C TYR A 108 5.78 -6.21 -10.05
N VAL A 109 6.48 -5.17 -10.50
CA VAL A 109 7.61 -5.30 -11.42
C VAL A 109 8.83 -4.67 -10.75
N THR A 110 9.94 -5.41 -10.73
CA THR A 110 11.21 -4.93 -10.17
C THR A 110 12.23 -4.73 -11.28
N ASP A 111 13.26 -3.94 -10.97
CA ASP A 111 14.41 -3.74 -11.85
C ASP A 111 15.66 -3.75 -10.97
N GLY A 112 16.39 -4.89 -10.98
CA GLY A 112 17.50 -5.07 -10.06
C GLY A 112 17.02 -5.04 -8.62
N ASP A 113 17.50 -4.07 -7.85
CA ASP A 113 17.15 -3.90 -6.44
C ASP A 113 16.06 -2.83 -6.22
N THR A 114 15.44 -2.35 -7.29
CA THR A 114 14.40 -1.32 -7.20
C THR A 114 13.03 -1.86 -7.55
N LEU A 115 12.00 -1.22 -6.99
CA LEU A 115 10.60 -1.51 -7.28
C LEU A 115 10.11 -0.51 -8.33
N LYS A 116 9.76 -1.01 -9.51
CA LYS A 116 9.34 -0.19 -10.65
C LYS A 116 7.85 0.12 -10.64
N SER A 117 7.04 -0.88 -10.30
CA SER A 117 5.59 -0.68 -10.30
C SER A 117 4.90 -1.59 -9.31
N GLU A 118 3.79 -1.09 -8.80
CA GLU A 118 2.85 -1.86 -7.98
C GLU A 118 1.44 -1.63 -8.52
N HIS A 119 0.74 -2.71 -8.85
CA HIS A 119 -0.69 -2.67 -9.11
C HIS A 119 -1.38 -3.30 -7.91
N LEU A 120 -2.00 -2.47 -7.10
CA LEU A 120 -2.61 -2.86 -5.83
C LEU A 120 -4.11 -3.05 -6.02
N PHE A 121 -4.64 -4.13 -5.45
CA PHE A 121 -6.07 -4.47 -5.53
C PHE A 121 -6.61 -4.76 -4.14
N PHE A 122 -7.70 -4.13 -3.82
CA PHE A 122 -8.49 -4.44 -2.63
C PHE A 122 -9.94 -4.05 -2.89
N ASP A 123 -10.86 -4.58 -2.08
CA ASP A 123 -12.28 -4.28 -2.20
C ASP A 123 -12.58 -2.96 -1.49
N GLN A 124 -12.81 -1.92 -2.28
CA GLN A 124 -13.11 -0.58 -1.74
C GLN A 124 -14.43 -0.55 -0.98
N MET A 125 -15.41 -1.33 -1.40
CA MET A 125 -16.69 -1.42 -0.68
C MET A 125 -16.50 -2.03 0.70
N ASP A 126 -15.69 -3.08 0.80
CA ASP A 126 -15.33 -3.68 2.09
C ASP A 126 -14.62 -2.66 2.97
N PHE A 127 -13.63 -1.95 2.43
CA PHE A 127 -12.88 -0.93 3.14
C PHE A 127 -13.81 0.15 3.70
N LEU A 128 -14.65 0.73 2.84
CA LEU A 128 -15.59 1.79 3.25
C LEU A 128 -16.63 1.26 4.24
N GLY A 129 -17.08 0.01 4.05
CA GLY A 129 -18.02 -0.63 4.97
C GLY A 129 -17.46 -0.79 6.37
N GLN A 130 -16.19 -1.20 6.48
CA GLN A 130 -15.52 -1.33 7.78
C GLN A 130 -15.38 0.02 8.48
N LEU A 131 -15.23 1.10 7.72
CA LEU A 131 -15.16 2.46 8.27
C LEU A 131 -16.53 3.06 8.56
N GLY A 132 -17.62 2.37 8.18
CA GLY A 132 -18.98 2.89 8.38
C GLY A 132 -19.34 4.01 7.41
N LEU A 133 -18.72 4.06 6.23
CA LEU A 133 -18.89 5.14 5.25
C LEU A 133 -19.81 4.78 4.08
N LEU A 134 -20.34 3.57 4.04
CA LEU A 134 -21.28 3.18 2.99
C LEU A 134 -22.66 3.78 3.27
N PRO A 135 -23.40 4.17 2.20
CA PRO A 135 -24.80 4.61 2.39
C PRO A 135 -25.61 3.50 3.03
N GLY A 136 -26.37 3.84 4.01
CA GLY A 136 -27.09 2.96 4.90
C GLY A 136 -28.22 2.13 4.32
#